data_800a5d5496c084e82b8f940922b7c22d
#
_entry.id   800a5d5496c084e82b8f940922b7c22d
#
_cell.length_a   1.000
_cell.length_b   1.000
_cell.length_c   1.000
_cell.angle_alpha   90.00
_cell.angle_beta   90.00
_cell.angle_gamma   90.00
#
_symmetry.space_group_name_H-M   'P 1'
#
loop_
_entity.id
_entity.type
_entity.pdbx_description
1 polymer ?
#
loop_
_entity_poly.entity_id
_entity_poly.type
_entity_poly.pdbx_seq_one_letter_code
_entity_poly.pdbx_strand_id
1 'polypeptide(L)'
;MSVTDSTASPIGDGRLLAGLGRPPTLGEHLRVFGPLQPVADVVDLISTAGLRGRGGAAFPTAHKLAAVAGAGRRRPLVVANAAEGEPTSRKDRSLMRVAPHLVLDGAVLAASTVGADEVIFGLTGRVPELEAAVRERSSREDRLRFELRHVPGSFVAGEETALVRALGGGPPKPTLKPPYPAERGLHGRPTLVQNVETFAHIALISRYGPDWFGPGTALVTLAGAVREPGVHEVPLGLTLAELLAGCGGVTADLAGILLGGFFGKWVEPGSAATTLVSADVIGAGSIVALPTSTCAVAECARVLRYLAGESAGQCGPCVHGLAALADSIDPSRHGDNGRDAFRFAGLVLGRGACRHPDGAARFARSALEVFEAEFARHATHRGCGRRDERILAVGKRAR
;
A
#
# COMPACT_ATOMS: atom_id res chain seq x y z
N MET A 1 -19.39 -5.12 -4.26
CA MET A 1 -19.01 -6.21 -3.33
C MET A 1 -18.05 -5.64 -2.31
N SER A 2 -18.30 -5.82 -1.02
CA SER A 2 -17.33 -5.42 0.01
C SER A 2 -16.19 -6.42 0.00
N VAL A 3 -14.94 -5.94 -0.07
CA VAL A 3 -13.77 -6.78 0.15
C VAL A 3 -13.89 -7.34 1.56
N THR A 4 -14.00 -8.65 1.68
CA THR A 4 -14.09 -9.31 2.98
C THR A 4 -12.75 -9.20 3.70
N ASP A 5 -12.76 -9.02 5.02
CA ASP A 5 -11.56 -9.08 5.90
C ASP A 5 -11.03 -10.54 6.03
N SER A 6 -11.32 -11.40 5.06
CA SER A 6 -10.87 -12.79 5.02
C SER A 6 -9.39 -12.84 4.64
N THR A 7 -8.60 -13.50 5.47
CA THR A 7 -7.25 -13.96 5.11
C THR A 7 -7.39 -15.32 4.45
N ALA A 8 -7.04 -15.43 3.18
CA ALA A 8 -6.98 -16.70 2.47
C ALA A 8 -5.64 -17.41 2.80
N SER A 9 -5.59 -18.71 2.51
CA SER A 9 -4.36 -19.49 2.66
C SER A 9 -3.24 -18.91 1.78
N PRO A 10 -1.98 -18.90 2.26
CA PRO A 10 -0.86 -18.42 1.46
C PRO A 10 -0.66 -19.30 0.23
N ILE A 11 -0.23 -18.70 -0.87
CA ILE A 11 0.25 -19.44 -2.05
C ILE A 11 1.66 -19.94 -1.72
N GLY A 12 1.81 -21.24 -1.49
CA GLY A 12 3.07 -21.82 -1.03
C GLY A 12 3.24 -21.77 0.50
N ASP A 13 4.49 -21.84 0.95
CA ASP A 13 4.82 -21.79 2.39
C ASP A 13 4.64 -20.37 2.92
N GLY A 14 3.52 -20.11 3.56
CA GLY A 14 3.23 -18.81 4.15
C GLY A 14 4.29 -18.41 5.19
N ARG A 15 4.70 -17.16 5.17
CA ARG A 15 5.74 -16.60 6.05
C ARG A 15 5.16 -15.56 7.00
N LEU A 16 4.40 -14.61 6.47
CA LEU A 16 3.73 -13.55 7.23
C LEU A 16 2.43 -14.04 7.88
N LEU A 17 1.70 -14.91 7.16
CA LEU A 17 0.41 -15.46 7.58
C LEU A 17 0.51 -16.92 8.05
N ALA A 18 1.71 -17.44 8.26
CA ALA A 18 1.96 -18.84 8.61
C ALA A 18 1.27 -19.24 9.93
N GLY A 19 0.38 -20.21 9.86
CA GLY A 19 -0.19 -20.90 11.02
C GLY A 19 -1.05 -20.07 11.97
N LEU A 20 -1.47 -18.87 11.56
CA LEU A 20 -2.09 -17.89 12.44
C LEU A 20 -3.60 -17.76 12.15
N GLY A 21 -4.38 -18.78 12.47
CA GLY A 21 -5.85 -18.73 12.36
C GLY A 21 -6.55 -17.84 13.41
N ARG A 22 -5.84 -17.37 14.44
CA ARG A 22 -6.27 -16.43 15.47
C ARG A 22 -5.13 -15.49 15.81
N PRO A 23 -5.40 -14.25 16.29
CA PRO A 23 -4.30 -13.39 16.74
C PRO A 23 -3.56 -14.11 17.87
N PRO A 24 -2.29 -14.49 17.67
CA PRO A 24 -1.56 -15.25 18.65
C PRO A 24 -1.25 -14.36 19.85
N THR A 25 -1.32 -14.94 21.05
CA THR A 25 -0.67 -14.37 22.23
C THR A 25 0.85 -14.31 21.99
N LEU A 26 1.56 -13.52 22.78
CA LEU A 26 3.02 -13.48 22.70
C LEU A 26 3.64 -14.88 22.91
N GLY A 27 3.04 -15.72 23.76
CA GLY A 27 3.48 -17.11 23.97
C GLY A 27 3.35 -17.97 22.71
N GLU A 28 2.25 -17.86 21.99
CA GLU A 28 2.04 -18.57 20.72
C GLU A 28 2.96 -18.03 19.61
N HIS A 29 3.14 -16.71 19.54
CA HIS A 29 4.09 -16.09 18.62
C HIS A 29 5.53 -16.61 18.85
N LEU A 30 5.98 -16.64 20.11
CA LEU A 30 7.30 -17.17 20.46
C LEU A 30 7.46 -18.66 20.16
N ARG A 31 6.38 -19.44 20.25
CA ARG A 31 6.40 -20.87 19.88
C ARG A 31 6.53 -21.07 18.38
N VAL A 32 5.91 -20.19 17.55
CA VAL A 32 5.96 -20.27 16.08
C VAL A 32 7.27 -19.71 15.52
N PHE A 33 7.66 -18.50 15.94
CA PHE A 33 8.78 -17.76 15.35
C PHE A 33 10.05 -17.79 16.21
N GLY A 34 9.98 -18.28 17.44
CA GLY A 34 11.07 -18.20 18.40
C GLY A 34 11.26 -16.79 18.99
N PRO A 35 12.16 -16.64 19.96
CA PRO A 35 12.52 -15.35 20.52
C PRO A 35 13.30 -14.51 19.50
N LEU A 36 13.13 -13.18 19.61
CA LEU A 36 13.92 -12.25 18.81
C LEU A 36 15.37 -12.26 19.31
N GLN A 37 16.30 -12.58 18.42
CA GLN A 37 17.72 -12.58 18.74
C GLN A 37 18.34 -11.20 18.42
N PRO A 38 19.33 -10.74 19.21
CA PRO A 38 20.12 -9.59 18.84
C PRO A 38 20.83 -9.81 17.50
N VAL A 39 20.76 -8.81 16.62
CA VAL A 39 21.44 -8.83 15.31
C VAL A 39 22.48 -7.71 15.32
N ALA A 40 23.73 -8.04 15.01
CA ALA A 40 24.83 -7.09 15.08
C ALA A 40 24.71 -5.96 14.05
N ASP A 41 24.34 -6.29 12.81
CA ASP A 41 24.15 -5.33 11.72
C ASP A 41 22.87 -5.66 10.95
N VAL A 42 21.78 -5.02 11.36
CA VAL A 42 20.47 -5.15 10.69
C VAL A 42 20.50 -4.48 9.33
N VAL A 43 21.26 -3.39 9.14
CA VAL A 43 21.31 -2.66 7.87
C VAL A 43 21.94 -3.53 6.78
N ASP A 44 23.07 -4.15 7.07
CA ASP A 44 23.74 -5.04 6.13
C ASP A 44 22.90 -6.28 5.82
N LEU A 45 22.30 -6.88 6.84
CA LEU A 45 21.40 -8.03 6.69
C LEU A 45 20.22 -7.74 5.76
N ILE A 46 19.55 -6.58 5.96
CA ILE A 46 18.41 -6.16 5.15
C ILE A 46 18.85 -5.73 3.74
N SER A 47 20.06 -5.18 3.60
CA SER A 47 20.66 -4.85 2.32
C SER A 47 20.93 -6.11 1.48
N THR A 48 21.55 -7.11 2.10
CA THR A 48 21.83 -8.42 1.47
C THR A 48 20.55 -9.13 1.05
N ALA A 49 19.50 -9.09 1.87
CA ALA A 49 18.17 -9.61 1.53
C ALA A 49 17.45 -8.83 0.42
N GLY A 50 17.91 -7.63 0.07
CA GLY A 50 17.30 -6.79 -0.95
C GLY A 50 15.88 -6.34 -0.60
N LEU A 51 15.52 -6.24 0.69
CA LEU A 51 14.17 -5.89 1.12
C LEU A 51 13.77 -4.51 0.65
N ARG A 52 12.71 -4.45 -0.15
CA ARG A 52 12.05 -3.21 -0.57
C ARG A 52 10.81 -2.94 0.28
N GLY A 53 10.52 -1.65 0.51
CA GLY A 53 9.36 -1.24 1.29
C GLY A 53 8.04 -1.71 0.68
N ARG A 54 7.08 -2.10 1.53
CA ARG A 54 5.75 -2.62 1.17
C ARG A 54 4.64 -1.55 1.25
N GLY A 55 5.02 -0.27 1.37
CA GLY A 55 4.08 0.86 1.43
C GLY A 55 3.73 1.50 0.09
N GLY A 56 3.98 0.83 -1.03
CA GLY A 56 3.63 1.27 -2.39
C GLY A 56 4.76 1.93 -3.19
N ALA A 57 5.78 2.49 -2.56
CA ALA A 57 6.92 3.14 -3.25
C ALA A 57 8.10 2.20 -3.49
N ALA A 58 8.10 1.00 -2.94
CA ALA A 58 9.15 -0.01 -3.03
C ALA A 58 10.58 0.52 -2.80
N PHE A 59 10.75 1.52 -1.94
CA PHE A 59 12.04 2.11 -1.63
C PHE A 59 12.94 1.11 -0.87
N PRO A 60 14.26 1.02 -1.16
CA PRO A 60 15.16 0.10 -0.47
C PRO A 60 15.18 0.35 1.05
N THR A 61 14.81 -0.67 1.84
CA THR A 61 14.62 -0.55 3.28
C THR A 61 15.94 -0.26 4.00
N ALA A 62 17.03 -0.90 3.61
CA ALA A 62 18.36 -0.69 4.18
C ALA A 62 18.82 0.77 4.07
N HIS A 63 18.60 1.41 2.91
CA HIS A 63 18.94 2.82 2.72
C HIS A 63 18.16 3.74 3.68
N LYS A 64 16.88 3.44 3.94
CA LYS A 64 16.06 4.22 4.87
C LYS A 64 16.54 4.08 6.31
N LEU A 65 16.89 2.85 6.73
CA LEU A 65 17.47 2.58 8.04
C LEU A 65 18.80 3.31 8.21
N ALA A 66 19.72 3.16 7.27
CA ALA A 66 21.04 3.80 7.31
C ALA A 66 20.94 5.34 7.35
N ALA A 67 20.04 5.94 6.54
CA ALA A 67 19.84 7.37 6.50
C ALA A 67 19.39 7.95 7.87
N VAL A 68 18.52 7.22 8.59
CA VAL A 68 18.05 7.66 9.91
C VAL A 68 19.11 7.38 10.99
N ALA A 69 19.80 6.24 10.95
CA ALA A 69 20.87 5.91 11.90
C ALA A 69 22.03 6.92 11.82
N GLY A 70 22.33 7.43 10.60
CA GLY A 70 23.37 8.45 10.38
C GLY A 70 22.92 9.90 10.59
N ALA A 71 21.66 10.16 10.88
CA ALA A 71 21.08 11.50 10.89
C ALA A 71 21.23 12.22 12.25
N GLY A 72 22.35 12.91 12.45
CA GLY A 72 22.47 14.01 13.42
C GLY A 72 22.54 13.64 14.90
N ARG A 73 22.44 14.68 15.76
CA ARG A 73 22.66 14.57 17.21
C ARG A 73 21.38 14.27 18.01
N ARG A 74 20.20 14.44 17.43
CA ARG A 74 18.92 14.18 18.12
C ARG A 74 18.57 12.71 18.02
N ARG A 75 18.11 12.12 19.14
CA ARG A 75 17.64 10.73 19.16
C ARG A 75 16.51 10.53 18.15
N PRO A 76 16.62 9.57 17.23
CA PRO A 76 15.59 9.32 16.22
C PRO A 76 14.25 8.86 16.79
N LEU A 77 13.23 8.88 15.96
CA LEU A 77 11.91 8.27 16.18
C LEU A 77 11.64 7.23 15.11
N VAL A 78 10.86 6.21 15.48
CA VAL A 78 10.30 5.25 14.53
C VAL A 78 8.79 5.48 14.42
N VAL A 79 8.30 5.62 13.21
CA VAL A 79 6.86 5.69 12.88
C VAL A 79 6.49 4.47 12.06
N ALA A 80 5.66 3.61 12.64
CA ALA A 80 5.01 2.53 11.92
C ALA A 80 3.80 3.09 11.17
N ASN A 81 3.91 3.13 9.84
CA ASN A 81 2.83 3.56 8.98
C ASN A 81 1.81 2.42 8.83
N ALA A 82 0.77 2.49 9.64
CA ALA A 82 -0.40 1.63 9.66
C ALA A 82 -1.64 2.34 9.07
N ALA A 83 -1.43 3.46 8.39
CA ALA A 83 -2.47 4.23 7.72
C ALA A 83 -2.69 3.68 6.30
N GLU A 84 -3.57 2.69 6.16
CA GLU A 84 -3.92 2.08 4.88
C GLU A 84 -4.93 2.95 4.15
N GLY A 85 -4.43 3.88 3.32
CA GLY A 85 -5.24 4.87 2.59
C GLY A 85 -5.79 4.36 1.25
N GLU A 86 -5.27 3.25 0.70
CA GLU A 86 -5.74 2.65 -0.56
C GLU A 86 -7.07 1.91 -0.34
N PRO A 87 -8.20 2.34 -0.97
CA PRO A 87 -9.51 1.75 -0.70
C PRO A 87 -9.63 0.29 -1.11
N THR A 88 -8.82 -0.17 -2.04
CA THR A 88 -8.82 -1.55 -2.53
C THR A 88 -7.86 -2.45 -1.77
N SER A 89 -7.07 -1.94 -0.81
CA SER A 89 -6.16 -2.71 0.03
C SER A 89 -6.74 -2.98 1.42
N ARG A 90 -6.42 -4.16 1.96
CA ARG A 90 -6.71 -4.60 3.34
C ARG A 90 -5.52 -5.32 3.97
N LYS A 91 -4.37 -5.31 3.29
CA LYS A 91 -3.21 -6.12 3.64
C LYS A 91 -2.60 -5.77 5.00
N ASP A 92 -2.42 -4.47 5.26
CA ASP A 92 -1.77 -3.98 6.49
C ASP A 92 -2.66 -4.22 7.71
N ARG A 93 -3.97 -3.95 7.56
CA ARG A 93 -4.95 -4.25 8.61
C ARG A 93 -5.02 -5.74 8.91
N SER A 94 -5.06 -6.59 7.88
CA SER A 94 -5.08 -8.05 8.03
C SER A 94 -3.81 -8.55 8.74
N LEU A 95 -2.63 -8.06 8.35
CA LEU A 95 -1.37 -8.42 8.99
C LEU A 95 -1.37 -8.05 10.48
N MET A 96 -1.77 -6.83 10.83
CA MET A 96 -1.82 -6.39 12.23
C MET A 96 -2.85 -7.15 13.07
N ARG A 97 -3.88 -7.72 12.45
CA ARG A 97 -4.86 -8.60 13.13
C ARG A 97 -4.31 -10.00 13.35
N VAL A 98 -3.61 -10.55 12.35
CA VAL A 98 -3.17 -11.97 12.36
C VAL A 98 -1.81 -12.13 13.01
N ALA A 99 -0.87 -11.22 12.76
CA ALA A 99 0.53 -11.31 13.22
C ALA A 99 1.04 -10.00 13.88
N PRO A 100 0.33 -9.43 14.86
CA PRO A 100 0.72 -8.15 15.46
C PRO A 100 2.11 -8.21 16.12
N HIS A 101 2.46 -9.31 16.79
CA HIS A 101 3.77 -9.47 17.43
C HIS A 101 4.93 -9.52 16.43
N LEU A 102 4.71 -10.05 15.22
CA LEU A 102 5.72 -10.05 14.16
C LEU A 102 6.03 -8.63 13.68
N VAL A 103 4.99 -7.80 13.55
CA VAL A 103 5.15 -6.36 13.25
C VAL A 103 5.91 -5.64 14.36
N LEU A 104 5.57 -5.92 15.63
CA LEU A 104 6.24 -5.33 16.79
C LEU A 104 7.72 -5.75 16.87
N ASP A 105 8.06 -7.01 16.55
CA ASP A 105 9.45 -7.48 16.51
C ASP A 105 10.29 -6.69 15.49
N GLY A 106 9.77 -6.51 14.27
CA GLY A 106 10.48 -5.73 13.27
C GLY A 106 10.62 -4.25 13.66
N ALA A 107 9.62 -3.70 14.35
CA ALA A 107 9.69 -2.34 14.88
C ALA A 107 10.74 -2.21 16.00
N VAL A 108 10.90 -3.22 16.86
CA VAL A 108 11.96 -3.30 17.88
C VAL A 108 13.34 -3.31 17.24
N LEU A 109 13.54 -4.17 16.24
CA LEU A 109 14.82 -4.25 15.50
C LEU A 109 15.16 -2.94 14.82
N ALA A 110 14.19 -2.33 14.12
CA ALA A 110 14.39 -1.06 13.45
C ALA A 110 14.70 0.07 14.46
N ALA A 111 13.99 0.11 15.59
CA ALA A 111 14.25 1.09 16.65
C ALA A 111 15.65 0.93 17.25
N SER A 112 16.06 -0.30 17.55
CA SER A 112 17.42 -0.61 18.01
C SER A 112 18.48 -0.15 17.01
N THR A 113 18.26 -0.45 15.71
CA THR A 113 19.18 -0.10 14.61
C THR A 113 19.40 1.42 14.49
N VAL A 114 18.34 2.21 14.62
CA VAL A 114 18.45 3.67 14.49
C VAL A 114 18.71 4.37 15.84
N GLY A 115 18.74 3.64 16.95
CA GLY A 115 18.95 4.21 18.30
C GLY A 115 17.71 4.94 18.84
N ALA A 116 16.50 4.54 18.42
CA ALA A 116 15.24 5.08 18.92
C ALA A 116 14.80 4.37 20.21
N ASP A 117 14.10 5.11 21.08
CA ASP A 117 13.48 4.59 22.31
C ASP A 117 11.94 4.60 22.24
N GLU A 118 11.40 4.97 21.09
CA GLU A 118 9.96 5.09 20.89
C GLU A 118 9.56 4.67 19.47
N VAL A 119 8.47 3.89 19.39
CA VAL A 119 7.79 3.54 18.15
C VAL A 119 6.34 4.04 18.20
N ILE A 120 5.95 4.85 17.24
CA ILE A 120 4.59 5.40 17.13
C ILE A 120 3.88 4.75 15.94
N PHE A 121 2.78 4.07 16.19
CA PHE A 121 1.91 3.55 15.14
C PHE A 121 0.89 4.61 14.72
N GLY A 122 0.93 5.05 13.46
CA GLY A 122 -0.07 5.93 12.87
C GLY A 122 -1.20 5.12 12.23
N LEU A 123 -2.39 5.15 12.84
CA LEU A 123 -3.54 4.30 12.48
C LEU A 123 -4.70 5.15 11.94
N THR A 124 -5.37 4.71 10.87
CA THR A 124 -6.63 5.31 10.38
C THR A 124 -7.89 4.69 10.99
N GLY A 125 -7.75 3.67 11.84
CA GLY A 125 -8.85 2.99 12.52
C GLY A 125 -8.35 2.08 13.63
N ARG A 126 -9.25 1.56 14.45
CA ARG A 126 -8.89 0.66 15.55
C ARG A 126 -8.49 -0.71 15.02
N VAL A 127 -7.45 -1.27 15.63
CA VAL A 127 -6.98 -2.65 15.45
C VAL A 127 -6.82 -3.28 16.85
N PRO A 128 -7.90 -3.85 17.41
CA PRO A 128 -7.90 -4.36 18.80
C PRO A 128 -6.80 -5.38 19.06
N GLU A 129 -6.44 -6.19 18.06
CA GLU A 129 -5.41 -7.22 18.15
C GLU A 129 -4.02 -6.61 18.34
N LEU A 130 -3.71 -5.52 17.61
CA LEU A 130 -2.47 -4.76 17.81
C LEU A 130 -2.47 -4.05 19.17
N GLU A 131 -3.62 -3.47 19.58
CA GLU A 131 -3.76 -2.86 20.91
C GLU A 131 -3.49 -3.87 22.03
N ALA A 132 -3.98 -5.11 21.89
CA ALA A 132 -3.73 -6.19 22.82
C ALA A 132 -2.24 -6.61 22.85
N ALA A 133 -1.64 -6.80 21.69
CA ALA A 133 -0.23 -7.17 21.56
C ALA A 133 0.71 -6.11 22.15
N VAL A 134 0.42 -4.82 21.95
CA VAL A 134 1.18 -3.72 22.57
C VAL A 134 1.06 -3.76 24.08
N ARG A 135 -0.15 -3.97 24.64
CA ARG A 135 -0.33 -4.09 26.10
C ARG A 135 0.43 -5.28 26.68
N GLU A 136 0.40 -6.44 25.99
CA GLU A 136 1.10 -7.64 26.43
C GLU A 136 2.62 -7.43 26.48
N ARG A 137 3.17 -6.67 25.52
CA ARG A 137 4.60 -6.33 25.49
C ARG A 137 4.99 -5.26 26.51
N SER A 138 4.13 -4.25 26.71
CA SER A 138 4.39 -3.16 27.67
C SER A 138 4.40 -3.63 29.13
N SER A 139 3.86 -4.81 29.44
CA SER A 139 3.93 -5.42 30.77
C SER A 139 5.32 -6.06 31.07
N ARG A 140 6.19 -6.19 30.06
CA ARG A 140 7.55 -6.65 30.20
C ARG A 140 8.46 -5.42 30.20
N GLU A 141 9.55 -5.44 30.95
CA GLU A 141 10.49 -4.31 31.18
C GLU A 141 11.27 -3.89 29.91
N ASP A 142 10.56 -3.73 28.79
CA ASP A 142 11.14 -3.26 27.53
C ASP A 142 11.44 -1.76 27.62
N ARG A 143 12.67 -1.36 27.39
CA ARG A 143 13.10 0.06 27.32
C ARG A 143 12.48 0.82 26.15
N LEU A 144 11.82 0.12 25.23
CA LEU A 144 11.19 0.69 24.06
C LEU A 144 9.69 0.97 24.32
N ARG A 145 9.27 2.21 24.13
CA ARG A 145 7.88 2.65 24.28
C ARG A 145 7.14 2.47 22.96
N PHE A 146 6.00 1.78 22.99
CA PHE A 146 5.04 1.74 21.91
C PHE A 146 3.89 2.70 22.16
N GLU A 147 3.54 3.49 21.15
CA GLU A 147 2.39 4.39 21.19
C GLU A 147 1.50 4.16 19.97
N LEU A 148 0.19 4.10 20.19
CA LEU A 148 -0.82 4.00 19.14
C LEU A 148 -1.52 5.35 18.99
N ARG A 149 -1.37 6.00 17.83
CA ARG A 149 -2.02 7.29 17.52
C ARG A 149 -2.96 7.16 16.34
N HIS A 150 -4.18 7.61 16.52
CA HIS A 150 -5.13 7.71 15.42
C HIS A 150 -4.91 8.98 14.62
N VAL A 151 -4.87 8.82 13.29
CA VAL A 151 -4.79 9.92 12.34
C VAL A 151 -6.06 9.95 11.47
N PRO A 152 -6.48 11.13 10.99
CA PRO A 152 -7.63 11.22 10.10
C PRO A 152 -7.41 10.38 8.85
N GLY A 153 -8.43 9.60 8.45
CA GLY A 153 -8.41 8.78 7.24
C GLY A 153 -8.57 9.65 6.00
N SER A 154 -7.58 9.62 5.11
CA SER A 154 -7.67 10.13 3.74
C SER A 154 -6.69 9.36 2.87
N PHE A 155 -6.87 9.42 1.55
CA PHE A 155 -5.99 8.72 0.63
C PHE A 155 -4.51 9.14 0.79
N VAL A 156 -4.28 10.44 1.01
CA VAL A 156 -2.92 10.99 1.16
C VAL A 156 -2.38 10.91 2.59
N ALA A 157 -3.18 10.50 3.58
CA ALA A 157 -2.74 10.43 4.98
C ALA A 157 -1.61 9.39 5.21
N GLY A 158 -1.53 8.37 4.35
CA GLY A 158 -0.46 7.37 4.34
C GLY A 158 0.85 7.84 3.67
N GLU A 159 0.88 9.03 3.04
CA GLU A 159 2.14 9.60 2.56
C GLU A 159 3.02 9.98 3.75
N GLU A 160 4.31 9.66 3.71
CA GLU A 160 5.20 9.73 4.88
C GLU A 160 5.23 11.09 5.58
N THR A 161 5.22 12.20 4.80
CA THR A 161 5.25 13.55 5.38
C THR A 161 3.88 13.99 5.90
N ALA A 162 2.80 13.55 5.25
CA ALA A 162 1.44 13.76 5.70
C ALA A 162 1.18 13.06 7.04
N LEU A 163 1.65 11.80 7.16
CA LEU A 163 1.55 11.03 8.40
C LEU A 163 2.35 11.69 9.52
N VAL A 164 3.61 12.06 9.28
CA VAL A 164 4.45 12.76 10.27
C VAL A 164 3.79 14.06 10.73
N ARG A 165 3.22 14.83 9.80
CA ARG A 165 2.52 16.07 10.12
C ARG A 165 1.27 15.85 10.97
N ALA A 166 0.47 14.82 10.63
CA ALA A 166 -0.72 14.45 11.38
C ALA A 166 -0.37 13.99 12.82
N LEU A 167 0.66 13.17 12.98
CA LEU A 167 1.16 12.74 14.29
C LEU A 167 1.71 13.91 15.12
N GLY A 168 2.18 14.98 14.49
CA GLY A 168 2.58 16.22 15.13
C GLY A 168 1.43 17.17 15.44
N GLY A 169 0.16 16.77 15.28
CA GLY A 169 -1.04 17.58 15.54
C GLY A 169 -1.46 18.51 14.40
N GLY A 170 -0.79 18.42 13.23
CA GLY A 170 -1.16 19.18 12.03
C GLY A 170 -2.15 18.43 11.13
N PRO A 171 -2.62 19.06 10.05
CA PRO A 171 -3.49 18.39 9.09
C PRO A 171 -2.72 17.27 8.34
N PRO A 172 -3.39 16.15 7.97
CA PRO A 172 -2.78 15.01 7.25
C PRO A 172 -2.53 15.37 5.77
N LYS A 173 -1.66 16.33 5.54
CA LYS A 173 -1.32 16.85 4.21
C LYS A 173 0.18 16.79 3.97
N PRO A 174 0.64 16.34 2.79
CA PRO A 174 2.06 16.26 2.46
C PRO A 174 2.77 17.60 2.60
N THR A 175 4.06 17.54 2.92
CA THR A 175 4.96 18.70 2.91
C THR A 175 5.97 18.58 1.79
N LEU A 176 6.58 19.70 1.41
CA LEU A 176 7.69 19.71 0.44
C LEU A 176 8.90 18.95 0.98
N LYS A 177 9.61 18.27 0.12
CA LYS A 177 10.89 17.62 0.38
C LYS A 177 11.97 18.27 -0.50
N PRO A 178 13.21 18.51 -0.07
CA PRO A 178 13.72 18.37 1.31
C PRO A 178 13.17 19.41 2.29
N PRO A 179 13.31 19.25 3.64
CA PRO A 179 13.97 18.12 4.29
C PRO A 179 13.11 16.83 4.26
N TYR A 180 13.78 15.69 4.22
CA TYR A 180 13.13 14.39 4.34
C TYR A 180 12.83 14.05 5.81
N PRO A 181 11.83 13.20 6.13
CA PRO A 181 11.59 12.77 7.52
C PRO A 181 12.82 12.14 8.20
N ALA A 182 13.68 11.46 7.42
CA ALA A 182 14.95 10.92 7.92
C ALA A 182 15.89 12.00 8.48
N GLU A 183 15.80 13.22 7.99
CA GLU A 183 16.61 14.36 8.42
C GLU A 183 15.88 15.19 9.48
N ARG A 184 14.60 15.49 9.22
CA ARG A 184 13.76 16.35 10.06
C ARG A 184 12.29 15.95 9.97
N GLY A 185 11.91 14.96 10.78
CA GLY A 185 10.56 14.42 10.83
C GLY A 185 9.74 14.90 12.03
N LEU A 186 9.14 13.97 12.75
CA LEU A 186 8.24 14.23 13.87
C LEU A 186 8.95 14.97 14.99
N HIS A 187 8.36 16.09 15.43
CA HIS A 187 8.94 17.01 16.44
C HIS A 187 10.36 17.50 16.07
N GLY A 188 10.67 17.56 14.76
CA GLY A 188 11.99 17.98 14.27
C GLY A 188 13.11 16.99 14.56
N ARG A 189 12.78 15.73 14.92
CA ARG A 189 13.72 14.63 15.13
C ARG A 189 13.87 13.82 13.83
N PRO A 190 15.05 13.23 13.55
CA PRO A 190 15.16 12.22 12.49
C PRO A 190 14.11 11.14 12.70
N THR A 191 13.35 10.78 11.67
CA THR A 191 12.21 9.88 11.81
C THR A 191 12.24 8.80 10.72
N LEU A 192 12.34 7.54 11.15
CA LEU A 192 12.14 6.39 10.28
C LEU A 192 10.63 6.17 10.11
N VAL A 193 10.10 6.43 8.93
CA VAL A 193 8.71 6.08 8.59
C VAL A 193 8.72 4.81 7.76
N GLN A 194 8.10 3.73 8.26
CA GLN A 194 8.11 2.43 7.59
C GLN A 194 6.74 1.74 7.66
N ASN A 195 6.37 1.04 6.58
CA ASN A 195 5.12 0.28 6.51
C ASN A 195 5.17 -0.96 7.44
N VAL A 196 4.03 -1.36 8.00
CA VAL A 196 3.92 -2.47 8.96
C VAL A 196 4.32 -3.83 8.37
N GLU A 197 4.03 -4.10 7.11
CA GLU A 197 4.46 -5.33 6.44
C GLU A 197 5.99 -5.37 6.27
N THR A 198 6.60 -4.22 6.02
CA THR A 198 8.06 -4.14 5.95
C THR A 198 8.72 -4.45 7.29
N PHE A 199 8.13 -4.01 8.43
CA PHE A 199 8.61 -4.42 9.76
C PHE A 199 8.50 -5.93 9.95
N ALA A 200 7.39 -6.55 9.59
CA ALA A 200 7.24 -8.01 9.68
C ALA A 200 8.32 -8.75 8.88
N HIS A 201 8.66 -8.27 7.69
CA HIS A 201 9.76 -8.83 6.90
C HIS A 201 11.14 -8.62 7.56
N ILE A 202 11.41 -7.45 8.16
CA ILE A 202 12.64 -7.23 8.93
C ILE A 202 12.76 -8.29 10.04
N ALA A 203 11.68 -8.58 10.76
CA ALA A 203 11.67 -9.59 11.81
C ALA A 203 11.96 -11.01 11.28
N LEU A 204 11.40 -11.38 10.13
CA LEU A 204 11.61 -12.68 9.51
C LEU A 204 13.04 -12.83 8.97
N ILE A 205 13.54 -11.83 8.26
CA ILE A 205 14.92 -11.83 7.73
C ILE A 205 15.93 -11.92 8.88
N SER A 206 15.68 -11.22 9.98
CA SER A 206 16.56 -11.26 11.15
C SER A 206 16.61 -12.64 11.85
N ARG A 207 15.54 -13.43 11.73
CA ARG A 207 15.46 -14.79 12.29
C ARG A 207 16.06 -15.84 11.38
N TYR A 208 15.78 -15.75 10.09
CA TYR A 208 16.02 -16.84 9.15
C TYR A 208 17.12 -16.54 8.13
N GLY A 209 17.57 -15.30 8.07
CA GLY A 209 18.62 -14.86 7.16
C GLY A 209 18.16 -14.45 5.76
N PRO A 210 19.05 -13.79 5.00
CA PRO A 210 18.75 -13.28 3.66
C PRO A 210 18.57 -14.41 2.63
N ASP A 211 19.31 -15.52 2.74
CA ASP A 211 19.19 -16.66 1.82
C ASP A 211 17.81 -17.32 1.92
N TRP A 212 17.29 -17.46 3.16
CA TRP A 212 15.92 -17.95 3.37
C TRP A 212 14.87 -16.99 2.80
N PHE A 213 15.13 -15.69 2.88
CA PHE A 213 14.21 -14.69 2.34
C PHE A 213 14.09 -14.82 0.82
N GLY A 214 15.20 -15.00 0.08
CA GLY A 214 15.23 -15.12 -1.37
C GLY A 214 14.53 -13.94 -2.05
N PRO A 215 13.66 -14.16 -3.06
CA PRO A 215 12.87 -13.09 -3.68
C PRO A 215 11.83 -12.48 -2.72
N GLY A 216 11.53 -13.18 -1.63
CA GLY A 216 10.56 -12.77 -0.62
C GLY A 216 9.11 -13.00 -1.01
N THR A 217 8.23 -12.65 -0.07
CA THR A 217 6.79 -12.64 -0.28
C THR A 217 6.23 -11.24 -0.15
N ALA A 218 4.97 -11.05 -0.53
CA ALA A 218 4.21 -9.84 -0.26
C ALA A 218 2.74 -10.17 0.02
N LEU A 219 2.08 -9.28 0.76
CA LEU A 219 0.65 -9.35 0.93
C LEU A 219 -0.05 -8.59 -0.19
N VAL A 220 -1.01 -9.24 -0.82
CA VAL A 220 -1.87 -8.63 -1.83
C VAL A 220 -3.33 -8.82 -1.49
N THR A 221 -4.13 -7.79 -1.73
CA THR A 221 -5.59 -7.88 -1.68
C THR A 221 -6.09 -8.16 -3.07
N LEU A 222 -6.75 -9.31 -3.26
CA LEU A 222 -7.43 -9.66 -4.51
C LEU A 222 -8.89 -9.27 -4.46
N ALA A 223 -9.41 -8.67 -5.53
CA ALA A 223 -10.81 -8.27 -5.65
C ALA A 223 -11.30 -8.36 -7.10
N GLY A 224 -12.61 -8.16 -7.28
CA GLY A 224 -13.26 -8.25 -8.60
C GLY A 224 -13.62 -9.66 -8.99
N ALA A 225 -13.44 -10.01 -10.26
CA ALA A 225 -13.82 -11.31 -10.83
C ALA A 225 -12.76 -12.40 -10.54
N VAL A 226 -12.48 -12.63 -9.26
CA VAL A 226 -11.59 -13.70 -8.77
C VAL A 226 -12.37 -14.66 -7.90
N ARG A 227 -11.96 -15.93 -7.86
CA ARG A 227 -12.65 -16.96 -7.09
C ARG A 227 -12.47 -16.80 -5.59
N GLU A 228 -11.27 -16.43 -5.17
CA GLU A 228 -10.91 -16.27 -3.76
C GLU A 228 -10.52 -14.81 -3.48
N PRO A 229 -11.50 -13.88 -3.34
CA PRO A 229 -11.22 -12.51 -2.97
C PRO A 229 -10.77 -12.44 -1.50
N GLY A 230 -9.81 -11.56 -1.21
CA GLY A 230 -9.26 -11.39 0.13
C GLY A 230 -7.79 -11.04 0.13
N VAL A 231 -7.14 -11.15 1.30
CA VAL A 231 -5.71 -10.91 1.44
C VAL A 231 -4.96 -12.23 1.35
N HIS A 232 -4.03 -12.28 0.40
CA HIS A 232 -3.17 -13.43 0.15
C HIS A 232 -1.72 -13.06 0.39
N GLU A 233 -0.94 -13.98 0.94
CA GLU A 233 0.51 -13.90 0.90
C GLU A 233 1.00 -14.61 -0.36
N VAL A 234 1.74 -13.90 -1.20
CA VAL A 234 2.19 -14.39 -2.50
C VAL A 234 3.70 -14.30 -2.64
N PRO A 235 4.37 -15.31 -3.21
CA PRO A 235 5.77 -15.20 -3.59
C PRO A 235 5.99 -14.10 -4.63
N LEU A 236 7.08 -13.37 -4.52
CA LEU A 236 7.53 -12.46 -5.57
C LEU A 236 8.26 -13.24 -6.67
N GLY A 237 8.17 -12.77 -7.90
CA GLY A 237 8.76 -13.41 -9.07
C GLY A 237 7.81 -14.32 -9.85
N LEU A 238 6.63 -14.62 -9.33
CA LEU A 238 5.57 -15.28 -10.11
C LEU A 238 5.06 -14.34 -11.20
N THR A 239 4.51 -14.92 -12.26
CA THR A 239 3.68 -14.18 -13.21
C THR A 239 2.31 -13.87 -12.58
N LEU A 240 1.66 -12.82 -13.08
CA LEU A 240 0.31 -12.47 -12.64
C LEU A 240 -0.69 -13.60 -12.93
N ALA A 241 -0.50 -14.37 -14.03
CA ALA A 241 -1.33 -15.52 -14.36
C ALA A 241 -1.18 -16.64 -13.32
N GLU A 242 0.07 -16.97 -12.91
CA GLU A 242 0.34 -17.95 -11.86
C GLU A 242 -0.25 -17.53 -10.51
N LEU A 243 -0.13 -16.23 -10.15
CA LEU A 243 -0.75 -15.70 -8.95
C LEU A 243 -2.27 -15.87 -8.97
N LEU A 244 -2.94 -15.45 -10.04
CA LEU A 244 -4.40 -15.57 -10.16
C LEU A 244 -4.83 -17.04 -10.13
N ALA A 245 -4.11 -17.93 -10.82
CA ALA A 245 -4.38 -19.36 -10.80
C ALA A 245 -4.23 -19.97 -9.40
N GLY A 246 -3.16 -19.61 -8.68
CA GLY A 246 -2.89 -20.03 -7.30
C GLY A 246 -3.96 -19.56 -6.30
N CYS A 247 -4.69 -18.47 -6.61
CA CYS A 247 -5.84 -17.98 -5.83
C CYS A 247 -7.18 -18.49 -6.41
N GLY A 248 -7.22 -19.70 -7.00
CA GLY A 248 -8.43 -20.34 -7.50
C GLY A 248 -8.89 -19.87 -8.89
N GLY A 249 -8.20 -18.92 -9.51
CA GLY A 249 -8.48 -18.41 -10.85
C GLY A 249 -9.52 -17.30 -10.91
N VAL A 250 -9.85 -16.90 -12.13
CA VAL A 250 -10.86 -15.87 -12.42
C VAL A 250 -12.24 -16.50 -12.61
N THR A 251 -13.30 -15.71 -12.35
CA THR A 251 -14.70 -16.18 -12.43
C THR A 251 -15.43 -15.70 -13.68
N ALA A 252 -14.79 -14.87 -14.50
CA ALA A 252 -15.34 -14.33 -15.74
C ALA A 252 -14.22 -13.89 -16.68
N ASP A 253 -14.56 -13.63 -17.94
CA ASP A 253 -13.66 -12.95 -18.87
C ASP A 253 -13.35 -11.55 -18.38
N LEU A 254 -12.09 -11.16 -18.45
CA LEU A 254 -11.62 -9.90 -17.94
C LEU A 254 -11.51 -8.83 -19.02
N ALA A 255 -11.94 -7.61 -18.69
CA ALA A 255 -11.69 -6.41 -19.48
C ALA A 255 -10.28 -5.83 -19.21
N GLY A 256 -9.79 -5.98 -17.96
CA GLY A 256 -8.49 -5.49 -17.55
C GLY A 256 -8.18 -5.91 -16.11
N ILE A 257 -6.92 -5.76 -15.71
CA ILE A 257 -6.48 -6.04 -14.33
C ILE A 257 -5.79 -4.78 -13.80
N LEU A 258 -6.29 -4.23 -12.68
CA LEU A 258 -5.63 -3.11 -11.99
C LEU A 258 -4.59 -3.65 -11.04
N LEU A 259 -3.34 -3.23 -11.21
CA LEU A 259 -2.20 -3.60 -10.36
C LEU A 259 -1.75 -2.41 -9.54
N GLY A 260 -1.62 -2.60 -8.23
CA GLY A 260 -1.02 -1.61 -7.32
C GLY A 260 -1.99 -0.56 -6.76
N GLY A 261 -3.31 -0.79 -6.91
CA GLY A 261 -4.35 0.13 -6.44
C GLY A 261 -4.48 1.38 -7.30
N PHE A 262 -5.04 2.46 -6.74
CA PHE A 262 -5.39 3.66 -7.50
C PHE A 262 -4.19 4.50 -7.95
N PHE A 263 -3.00 4.26 -7.41
CA PHE A 263 -1.75 4.81 -7.95
C PHE A 263 -1.01 3.83 -8.87
N GLY A 264 -1.60 2.68 -9.11
CA GLY A 264 -1.08 1.65 -9.97
C GLY A 264 -1.36 1.87 -11.45
N LYS A 265 -1.52 0.77 -12.17
CA LYS A 265 -1.81 0.79 -13.60
C LYS A 265 -2.74 -0.35 -14.00
N TRP A 266 -3.52 -0.11 -15.03
CA TRP A 266 -4.24 -1.15 -15.75
C TRP A 266 -3.28 -1.95 -16.65
N VAL A 267 -3.52 -3.24 -16.75
CA VAL A 267 -2.87 -4.12 -17.71
C VAL A 267 -3.91 -4.96 -18.44
N GLU A 268 -3.63 -5.30 -19.68
CA GLU A 268 -4.47 -6.20 -20.48
C GLU A 268 -4.42 -7.62 -19.90
N PRO A 269 -5.52 -8.37 -19.90
CA PRO A 269 -5.53 -9.76 -19.44
C PRO A 269 -4.53 -10.66 -20.16
N GLY A 270 -4.31 -10.44 -21.47
CA GLY A 270 -3.33 -11.17 -22.27
C GLY A 270 -1.88 -11.01 -21.82
N SER A 271 -1.55 -9.90 -21.12
CA SER A 271 -0.20 -9.68 -20.58
C SER A 271 0.04 -10.39 -19.24
N ALA A 272 -0.96 -11.02 -18.64
CA ALA A 272 -0.82 -11.65 -17.32
C ALA A 272 0.26 -12.75 -17.27
N ALA A 273 0.45 -13.48 -18.37
CA ALA A 273 1.47 -14.54 -18.48
C ALA A 273 2.93 -14.01 -18.49
N THR A 274 3.13 -12.74 -18.79
CA THR A 274 4.46 -12.11 -18.89
C THR A 274 4.69 -11.04 -17.83
N THR A 275 3.65 -10.61 -17.12
CA THR A 275 3.76 -9.60 -16.05
C THR A 275 4.23 -10.26 -14.77
N LEU A 276 5.46 -9.97 -14.36
CA LEU A 276 6.02 -10.47 -13.09
C LEU A 276 5.50 -9.67 -11.89
N VAL A 277 5.15 -10.40 -10.83
CA VAL A 277 4.75 -9.87 -9.54
C VAL A 277 6.00 -9.45 -8.77
N SER A 278 6.20 -8.15 -8.60
CA SER A 278 7.30 -7.57 -7.85
C SER A 278 6.79 -6.48 -6.91
N ALA A 279 7.60 -6.07 -5.94
CA ALA A 279 7.22 -5.02 -4.99
C ALA A 279 6.83 -3.69 -5.68
N ASP A 280 7.47 -3.37 -6.81
CA ASP A 280 7.16 -2.17 -7.60
C ASP A 280 5.82 -2.31 -8.36
N VAL A 281 5.53 -3.51 -8.86
CA VAL A 281 4.32 -3.80 -9.65
C VAL A 281 3.08 -3.86 -8.77
N ILE A 282 3.17 -4.54 -7.61
CA ILE A 282 2.02 -4.67 -6.71
C ILE A 282 1.71 -3.37 -5.94
N GLY A 283 2.61 -2.38 -5.95
CA GLY A 283 2.38 -1.06 -5.39
C GLY A 283 1.81 -1.08 -3.97
N ALA A 284 0.57 -0.63 -3.82
CA ALA A 284 -0.15 -0.64 -2.53
C ALA A 284 -0.65 -2.04 -2.10
N GLY A 285 -0.24 -3.12 -2.78
CA GLY A 285 -0.66 -4.48 -2.46
C GLY A 285 -2.13 -4.74 -2.81
N SER A 286 -2.58 -4.25 -3.96
CA SER A 286 -3.94 -4.46 -4.45
C SER A 286 -3.93 -4.90 -5.90
N ILE A 287 -4.72 -5.93 -6.22
CA ILE A 287 -4.94 -6.45 -7.58
C ILE A 287 -6.45 -6.60 -7.75
N VAL A 288 -7.02 -5.94 -8.77
CA VAL A 288 -8.46 -6.00 -9.04
C VAL A 288 -8.71 -6.48 -10.46
N ALA A 289 -9.37 -7.62 -10.59
CA ALA A 289 -9.77 -8.21 -11.88
C ALA A 289 -11.13 -7.63 -12.31
N LEU A 290 -11.16 -6.81 -13.38
CA LEU A 290 -12.37 -6.19 -13.90
C LEU A 290 -13.03 -7.09 -14.96
N PRO A 291 -14.28 -7.56 -14.75
CA PRO A 291 -14.94 -8.41 -15.73
C PRO A 291 -15.42 -7.60 -16.95
N THR A 292 -15.55 -8.28 -18.10
CA THR A 292 -16.03 -7.67 -19.35
C THR A 292 -17.48 -7.18 -19.28
N SER A 293 -18.26 -7.62 -18.29
CA SER A 293 -19.63 -7.18 -18.05
C SER A 293 -19.72 -5.75 -17.48
N THR A 294 -18.62 -5.25 -16.88
CA THR A 294 -18.57 -3.95 -16.19
C THR A 294 -18.04 -2.87 -17.11
N CYS A 295 -18.62 -1.66 -17.02
CA CYS A 295 -18.15 -0.49 -17.77
C CYS A 295 -16.84 0.04 -17.16
N ALA A 296 -15.72 -0.18 -17.87
CA ALA A 296 -14.41 0.27 -17.43
C ALA A 296 -14.28 1.80 -17.40
N VAL A 297 -14.92 2.52 -18.33
CA VAL A 297 -14.92 3.98 -18.37
C VAL A 297 -15.60 4.56 -17.12
N ALA A 298 -16.76 4.01 -16.72
CA ALA A 298 -17.47 4.42 -15.50
C ALA A 298 -16.64 4.14 -14.23
N GLU A 299 -15.97 2.97 -14.16
CA GLU A 299 -15.07 2.63 -13.05
C GLU A 299 -13.91 3.62 -12.96
N CYS A 300 -13.24 3.90 -14.09
CA CYS A 300 -12.12 4.83 -14.14
C CYS A 300 -12.53 6.26 -13.77
N ALA A 301 -13.67 6.74 -14.29
CA ALA A 301 -14.20 8.05 -13.95
C ALA A 301 -14.50 8.20 -12.46
N ARG A 302 -15.05 7.14 -11.83
CA ARG A 302 -15.36 7.13 -10.40
C ARG A 302 -14.08 7.19 -9.55
N VAL A 303 -13.05 6.44 -9.91
CA VAL A 303 -11.75 6.46 -9.23
C VAL A 303 -11.08 7.83 -9.36
N LEU A 304 -11.06 8.42 -10.55
CA LEU A 304 -10.44 9.73 -10.75
C LEU A 304 -11.18 10.85 -10.03
N ARG A 305 -12.51 10.81 -9.97
CA ARG A 305 -13.28 11.74 -9.11
C ARG A 305 -12.96 11.57 -7.63
N TYR A 306 -12.81 10.33 -7.18
CA TYR A 306 -12.37 10.05 -5.81
C TYR A 306 -10.99 10.65 -5.56
N LEU A 307 -9.99 10.37 -6.41
CA LEU A 307 -8.63 10.90 -6.27
C LEU A 307 -8.59 12.44 -6.33
N ALA A 308 -9.40 13.08 -7.19
CA ALA A 308 -9.54 14.53 -7.20
C ALA A 308 -10.10 15.06 -5.88
N GLY A 309 -11.08 14.36 -5.30
CA GLY A 309 -11.66 14.69 -3.99
C GLY A 309 -10.74 14.49 -2.80
N GLU A 310 -9.81 13.53 -2.88
CA GLU A 310 -8.80 13.23 -1.87
C GLU A 310 -7.53 14.10 -2.01
N SER A 311 -7.56 15.08 -2.88
CA SER A 311 -6.48 16.04 -3.10
C SER A 311 -6.11 16.78 -1.81
N ALA A 312 -4.80 16.94 -1.55
CA ALA A 312 -4.31 17.77 -0.45
C ALA A 312 -4.66 19.27 -0.62
N GLY A 313 -5.01 19.70 -1.84
CA GLY A 313 -5.41 21.08 -2.15
C GLY A 313 -4.27 22.11 -2.02
N GLN A 314 -3.00 21.70 -2.17
CA GLN A 314 -1.83 22.54 -1.89
C GLN A 314 -1.07 23.00 -3.14
N CYS A 315 -1.24 22.33 -4.29
CA CYS A 315 -0.50 22.66 -5.51
C CYS A 315 -1.43 22.61 -6.72
N GLY A 316 -1.04 23.32 -7.79
CA GLY A 316 -1.83 23.45 -9.03
C GLY A 316 -2.30 22.13 -9.64
N PRO A 317 -1.43 21.11 -9.77
CA PRO A 317 -1.84 19.79 -10.24
C PRO A 317 -2.99 19.16 -9.45
N CYS A 318 -3.02 19.32 -8.13
CA CYS A 318 -4.11 18.86 -7.28
C CYS A 318 -5.37 19.73 -7.40
N VAL A 319 -5.22 21.06 -7.30
CA VAL A 319 -6.36 22.00 -7.21
C VAL A 319 -7.14 22.06 -8.53
N HIS A 320 -6.42 22.10 -9.65
CA HIS A 320 -7.01 22.28 -10.99
C HIS A 320 -6.86 21.04 -11.87
N GLY A 321 -5.68 20.40 -11.84
CA GLY A 321 -5.34 19.35 -12.79
C GLY A 321 -6.14 18.07 -12.58
N LEU A 322 -6.29 17.61 -11.33
CA LEU A 322 -7.03 16.36 -11.04
C LEU A 322 -8.53 16.50 -11.29
N ALA A 323 -9.13 17.68 -11.02
CA ALA A 323 -10.52 17.93 -11.34
C ALA A 323 -10.74 17.88 -12.87
N ALA A 324 -9.90 18.59 -13.64
CA ALA A 324 -9.97 18.59 -15.10
C ALA A 324 -9.74 17.17 -15.68
N LEU A 325 -8.80 16.40 -15.11
CA LEU A 325 -8.55 15.03 -15.52
C LEU A 325 -9.77 14.13 -15.25
N ALA A 326 -10.39 14.25 -14.06
CA ALA A 326 -11.57 13.47 -13.71
C ALA A 326 -12.78 13.82 -14.60
N ASP A 327 -12.97 15.11 -14.89
CA ASP A 327 -14.05 15.60 -15.76
C ASP A 327 -13.85 15.12 -17.20
N SER A 328 -12.62 15.01 -17.68
CA SER A 328 -12.33 14.58 -19.06
C SER A 328 -12.61 13.09 -19.33
N ILE A 329 -12.69 12.27 -18.29
CA ILE A 329 -13.03 10.82 -18.37
C ILE A 329 -14.52 10.57 -18.07
N ASP A 330 -15.34 11.58 -17.87
CA ASP A 330 -16.76 11.40 -17.59
C ASP A 330 -17.45 10.64 -18.74
N PRO A 331 -18.11 9.48 -18.45
CA PRO A 331 -18.75 8.67 -19.49
C PRO A 331 -19.93 9.38 -20.20
N SER A 332 -20.43 10.48 -19.64
CA SER A 332 -21.45 11.33 -20.28
C SER A 332 -20.90 12.29 -21.32
N ARG A 333 -19.61 12.49 -21.39
CA ARG A 333 -18.95 13.34 -22.40
C ARG A 333 -18.84 12.60 -23.73
N HIS A 334 -19.36 13.17 -24.78
CA HIS A 334 -19.31 12.66 -26.14
C HIS A 334 -18.26 13.41 -26.97
N GLY A 335 -17.64 12.73 -27.92
CA GLY A 335 -16.81 13.36 -28.96
C GLY A 335 -15.32 13.47 -28.67
N ASP A 336 -14.84 13.18 -27.45
CA ASP A 336 -13.42 13.41 -27.08
C ASP A 336 -12.50 12.17 -27.17
N ASN A 337 -13.04 10.96 -27.19
CA ASN A 337 -12.26 9.70 -27.25
C ASN A 337 -11.02 9.67 -26.31
N GLY A 338 -11.06 10.36 -25.15
CA GLY A 338 -10.00 10.39 -24.15
C GLY A 338 -8.80 11.30 -24.45
N ARG A 339 -8.84 12.11 -25.51
CA ARG A 339 -7.72 13.02 -25.88
C ARG A 339 -7.44 14.05 -24.80
N ASP A 340 -8.48 14.67 -24.27
CA ASP A 340 -8.35 15.65 -23.18
C ASP A 340 -7.81 14.99 -21.91
N ALA A 341 -8.25 13.77 -21.59
CA ALA A 341 -7.73 13.02 -20.45
C ALA A 341 -6.23 12.73 -20.58
N PHE A 342 -5.79 12.32 -21.76
CA PHE A 342 -4.37 12.09 -22.02
C PHE A 342 -3.54 13.38 -21.88
N ARG A 343 -4.07 14.51 -22.40
CA ARG A 343 -3.45 15.83 -22.28
C ARG A 343 -3.36 16.29 -20.82
N PHE A 344 -4.46 16.19 -20.04
CA PHE A 344 -4.47 16.59 -18.63
C PHE A 344 -3.57 15.69 -17.78
N ALA A 345 -3.53 14.37 -18.03
CA ALA A 345 -2.59 13.46 -17.38
C ALA A 345 -1.14 13.90 -17.61
N GLY A 346 -0.78 14.32 -18.82
CA GLY A 346 0.54 14.87 -19.12
C GLY A 346 0.84 16.20 -18.42
N LEU A 347 -0.18 17.05 -18.23
CA LEU A 347 -0.01 18.35 -17.57
C LEU A 347 0.20 18.25 -16.05
N VAL A 348 -0.32 17.21 -15.38
CA VAL A 348 -0.19 17.07 -13.92
C VAL A 348 1.05 16.24 -13.52
N LEU A 349 1.55 15.40 -14.42
CA LEU A 349 2.67 14.48 -14.16
C LEU A 349 3.95 15.24 -13.83
N GLY A 350 4.62 14.86 -12.71
CA GLY A 350 5.91 15.41 -12.27
C GLY A 350 5.85 16.83 -11.70
N ARG A 351 4.66 17.43 -11.55
CA ARG A 351 4.49 18.83 -11.10
C ARG A 351 3.87 18.95 -9.71
N GLY A 352 3.54 17.84 -9.07
CA GLY A 352 2.98 17.82 -7.71
C GLY A 352 4.04 17.97 -6.63
N ALA A 353 3.67 18.53 -5.46
CA ALA A 353 4.51 18.52 -4.27
C ALA A 353 4.67 17.11 -3.66
N CYS A 354 3.75 16.20 -3.97
CA CYS A 354 3.78 14.77 -3.63
C CYS A 354 3.43 13.93 -4.86
N ARG A 355 3.40 12.61 -4.71
CA ARG A 355 3.13 11.69 -5.84
C ARG A 355 1.64 11.48 -6.15
N HIS A 356 0.73 12.17 -5.47
CA HIS A 356 -0.69 12.00 -5.68
C HIS A 356 -1.15 12.32 -7.12
N PRO A 357 -0.77 13.46 -7.73
CA PRO A 357 -1.09 13.72 -9.14
C PRO A 357 -0.44 12.72 -10.10
N ASP A 358 0.79 12.28 -9.81
CA ASP A 358 1.51 11.32 -10.64
C ASP A 358 0.81 9.95 -10.66
N GLY A 359 0.29 9.52 -9.50
CA GLY A 359 -0.48 8.28 -9.39
C GLY A 359 -1.76 8.34 -10.19
N ALA A 360 -2.54 9.41 -10.05
CA ALA A 360 -3.77 9.62 -10.82
C ALA A 360 -3.51 9.69 -12.34
N ALA A 361 -2.43 10.35 -12.76
CA ALA A 361 -2.04 10.42 -14.16
C ALA A 361 -1.65 9.05 -14.73
N ARG A 362 -0.91 8.24 -13.96
CA ARG A 362 -0.53 6.88 -14.35
C ARG A 362 -1.75 5.99 -14.50
N PHE A 363 -2.67 6.02 -13.53
CA PHE A 363 -3.94 5.31 -13.59
C PHE A 363 -4.74 5.69 -14.84
N ALA A 364 -4.92 7.00 -15.10
CA ALA A 364 -5.67 7.48 -16.25
C ALA A 364 -5.05 7.06 -17.58
N ARG A 365 -3.73 7.21 -17.74
CA ARG A 365 -3.02 6.85 -18.98
C ARG A 365 -3.15 5.36 -19.29
N SER A 366 -2.89 4.50 -18.31
CA SER A 366 -3.05 3.06 -18.51
C SER A 366 -4.50 2.65 -18.78
N ALA A 367 -5.48 3.35 -18.20
CA ALA A 367 -6.88 3.13 -18.52
C ALA A 367 -7.22 3.48 -19.99
N LEU A 368 -6.71 4.60 -20.48
CA LEU A 368 -6.89 5.02 -21.88
C LEU A 368 -6.24 4.03 -22.86
N GLU A 369 -5.12 3.45 -22.51
CA GLU A 369 -4.42 2.43 -23.31
C GLU A 369 -5.21 1.10 -23.32
N VAL A 370 -5.52 0.54 -22.15
CA VAL A 370 -6.16 -0.77 -22.03
C VAL A 370 -7.63 -0.77 -22.50
N PHE A 371 -8.34 0.33 -22.30
CA PHE A 371 -9.77 0.44 -22.62
C PHE A 371 -10.06 1.35 -23.84
N GLU A 372 -9.10 1.55 -24.74
CA GLU A 372 -9.22 2.43 -25.92
C GLU A 372 -10.52 2.21 -26.70
N ALA A 373 -10.83 0.95 -27.02
CA ALA A 373 -12.03 0.59 -27.75
C ALA A 373 -13.34 0.93 -26.99
N GLU A 374 -13.31 0.92 -25.66
CA GLU A 374 -14.46 1.28 -24.85
C GLU A 374 -14.64 2.80 -24.77
N PHE A 375 -13.55 3.55 -24.62
CA PHE A 375 -13.56 5.01 -24.72
C PHE A 375 -14.09 5.48 -26.09
N ALA A 376 -13.66 4.84 -27.19
CA ALA A 376 -14.14 5.13 -28.53
C ALA A 376 -15.68 4.90 -28.65
N ARG A 377 -16.21 3.83 -28.07
CA ARG A 377 -17.64 3.59 -28.02
C ARG A 377 -18.41 4.66 -27.25
N HIS A 378 -17.91 5.07 -26.09
CA HIS A 378 -18.52 6.16 -25.31
C HIS A 378 -18.48 7.51 -26.06
N ALA A 379 -17.44 7.79 -26.84
CA ALA A 379 -17.33 9.00 -27.64
C ALA A 379 -18.37 9.07 -28.77
N THR A 380 -18.77 7.95 -29.34
CA THR A 380 -19.69 7.86 -30.47
C THR A 380 -21.14 7.51 -30.12
N HIS A 381 -21.35 6.82 -29.02
CA HIS A 381 -22.64 6.28 -28.57
C HIS A 381 -22.96 6.75 -27.15
N ARG A 382 -24.24 6.72 -26.75
CA ARG A 382 -24.69 7.11 -25.40
C ARG A 382 -24.34 6.07 -24.32
N GLY A 383 -23.24 5.34 -24.48
CA GLY A 383 -22.74 4.35 -23.52
C GLY A 383 -22.26 3.06 -24.20
N CYS A 384 -21.65 2.17 -23.41
CA CYS A 384 -21.12 0.89 -23.91
C CYS A 384 -22.08 -0.30 -23.74
N GLY A 385 -23.27 -0.09 -23.15
CA GLY A 385 -24.23 -1.16 -22.85
C GLY A 385 -23.84 -2.07 -21.67
N ARG A 386 -22.70 -1.83 -21.01
CA ARG A 386 -22.21 -2.60 -19.87
C ARG A 386 -22.76 -2.04 -18.55
N ARG A 387 -22.73 -2.86 -17.50
CA ARG A 387 -23.25 -2.51 -16.17
C ARG A 387 -22.29 -1.58 -15.41
N ASP A 388 -22.83 -0.70 -14.58
CA ASP A 388 -22.09 0.02 -13.53
C ASP A 388 -22.16 -0.79 -12.22
N GLU A 389 -21.28 -1.79 -12.09
CA GLU A 389 -21.29 -2.74 -10.96
C GLU A 389 -20.47 -2.24 -9.75
N ARG A 390 -19.76 -1.14 -9.88
CA ARG A 390 -18.91 -0.56 -8.81
C ARG A 390 -17.94 -1.55 -8.19
N ILE A 391 -17.16 -2.22 -9.03
CA ILE A 391 -16.16 -3.23 -8.62
C ILE A 391 -15.04 -2.57 -7.82
N LEU A 392 -14.53 -1.40 -8.25
CA LEU A 392 -13.53 -0.66 -7.53
C LEU A 392 -14.16 0.05 -6.33
N ALA A 393 -13.78 -0.41 -5.12
CA ALA A 393 -14.25 0.22 -3.90
C ALA A 393 -13.64 1.62 -3.77
N VAL A 394 -14.45 2.67 -3.94
CA VAL A 394 -14.06 4.03 -3.55
C VAL A 394 -14.51 4.28 -2.12
N GLY A 395 -13.61 4.81 -1.28
CA GLY A 395 -13.93 5.13 0.12
C GLY A 395 -15.14 6.07 0.22
N LYS A 396 -16.02 5.83 1.20
CA LYS A 396 -16.98 6.85 1.61
C LYS A 396 -16.20 7.97 2.28
N ARG A 397 -16.36 9.23 1.85
CA ARG A 397 -15.87 10.37 2.64
C ARG A 397 -16.40 10.22 4.06
N ALA A 398 -15.52 10.19 5.04
CA ALA A 398 -15.94 10.49 6.41
C ALA A 398 -16.53 11.92 6.38
N ARG A 399 -17.86 12.03 6.61
CA ARG A 399 -18.55 13.30 6.77
C ARG A 399 -18.13 13.96 8.07
#